data_cd8339ee724d84dfcd011b5aaf79f50f
#
_entry.id   cd8339ee724d84dfcd011b5aaf79f50f
#
_cell.length_a   1.000
_cell.length_b   1.000
_cell.length_c   1.000
_cell.angle_alpha   90.00
_cell.angle_beta   90.00
_cell.angle_gamma   90.00
#
_symmetry.space_group_name_H-M   'P 1'
#
loop_
_entity.id
_entity.type
_entity.pdbx_description
1 polymer ?
#
loop_
_entity_poly.entity_id
_entity_poly.type
_entity_poly.pdbx_seq_one_letter_code
_entity_poly.pdbx_strand_id
1 'polypeptide(L)'
;MVSENTLTLDILPLSADTARLVRVYGTEPCVVLPGTLPAPEGGSFAVTELGDYCFSEKPRSLPGADKTCRYEIAPDGTARLTRAFGQSVGGTVRRYDFDFDAPASDPDDLHPVCGNFLEELILPDTLQVIGSCAFYNCRRLRLLTVGAGNLTMGSDVFLNCFALETLRVQAGPAEATGLFALVNNITEAVRAEFWPAGAAAPQAALWYPAYWEDIEETPAHILLHTFSGQGYHYRQCFLDNKFLPAEYDAIFPQGHDADDAAIMAMLCFGRLRYPWQLTEAAAGHYRAFLAANTDRVFARLLKAQDTDSIRALLALDVLDKAAFASAAALAAKAENAAAAALLADAEHKKYAPQSKKQRYDFYF
;
A
#
# COMPACT_ATOMS: atom_id res chain seq x y z
N MET A 1 -17.17 0.56 2.54
CA MET A 1 -17.83 0.43 3.86
C MET A 1 -17.90 1.82 4.44
N VAL A 2 -19.08 2.30 4.80
CA VAL A 2 -19.25 3.55 5.52
C VAL A 2 -18.85 3.26 6.97
N SER A 3 -17.88 3.99 7.51
CA SER A 3 -17.48 3.89 8.92
C SER A 3 -18.69 4.25 9.79
N GLU A 4 -19.04 3.41 10.75
CA GLU A 4 -20.13 3.71 11.70
C GLU A 4 -19.68 4.69 12.79
N ASN A 5 -18.40 5.07 12.82
CA ASN A 5 -17.79 5.85 13.90
C ASN A 5 -17.37 7.25 13.47
N THR A 6 -17.44 8.16 14.43
CA THR A 6 -17.02 9.55 14.29
C THR A 6 -15.48 9.64 14.36
N LEU A 7 -14.87 10.37 13.41
CA LEU A 7 -13.46 10.76 13.50
C LEU A 7 -13.36 12.18 14.06
N THR A 8 -12.32 12.44 14.83
CA THR A 8 -11.95 13.80 15.23
C THR A 8 -10.62 14.19 14.59
N LEU A 9 -10.55 15.36 13.99
CA LEU A 9 -9.39 15.86 13.26
C LEU A 9 -8.91 17.17 13.84
N ASP A 10 -7.62 17.28 14.14
CA ASP A 10 -6.96 18.55 14.43
C ASP A 10 -6.27 19.06 13.16
N ILE A 11 -6.62 20.25 12.74
CA ILE A 11 -6.25 20.89 11.48
C ILE A 11 -5.55 22.21 11.75
N LEU A 12 -4.41 22.45 11.11
CA LEU A 12 -3.71 23.74 11.08
C LEU A 12 -4.05 24.44 9.75
N PRO A 13 -4.79 25.57 9.76
CA PRO A 13 -4.97 26.38 8.57
C PRO A 13 -3.62 26.89 8.03
N LEU A 14 -3.38 26.75 6.74
CA LEU A 14 -2.18 27.23 6.06
C LEU A 14 -2.45 28.49 5.26
N SER A 15 -3.65 28.57 4.68
CA SER A 15 -4.16 29.74 3.95
C SER A 15 -5.68 29.85 4.13
N ALA A 16 -6.34 30.72 3.38
CA ALA A 16 -7.80 30.85 3.39
C ALA A 16 -8.53 29.59 2.88
N ASP A 17 -7.87 28.77 2.06
CA ASP A 17 -8.46 27.64 1.34
C ASP A 17 -7.69 26.30 1.50
N THR A 18 -6.58 26.29 2.22
CA THR A 18 -5.77 25.09 2.43
C THR A 18 -5.45 24.83 3.91
N ALA A 19 -5.32 23.57 4.27
CA ALA A 19 -5.01 23.17 5.64
C ALA A 19 -4.12 21.93 5.69
N ARG A 20 -3.40 21.82 6.81
CA ARG A 20 -2.59 20.67 7.20
C ARG A 20 -3.32 19.86 8.26
N LEU A 21 -3.43 18.56 8.05
CA LEU A 21 -3.89 17.63 9.07
C LEU A 21 -2.77 17.41 10.09
N VAL A 22 -3.05 17.72 11.35
CA VAL A 22 -2.09 17.62 12.46
C VAL A 22 -2.22 16.30 13.20
N ARG A 23 -3.46 15.89 13.52
CA ARG A 23 -3.73 14.68 14.27
C ARG A 23 -5.12 14.12 13.94
N VAL A 24 -5.26 12.81 14.07
CA VAL A 24 -6.51 12.06 13.87
C VAL A 24 -6.83 11.28 15.14
N TYR A 25 -8.07 11.30 15.57
CA TYR A 25 -8.59 10.55 16.70
C TYR A 25 -9.81 9.74 16.27
N GLY A 26 -9.97 8.54 16.81
CA GLY A 26 -11.09 7.65 16.50
C GLY A 26 -10.91 6.28 17.10
N THR A 27 -11.91 5.42 16.91
CA THR A 27 -11.97 4.07 17.49
C THR A 27 -11.83 2.97 16.46
N GLU A 28 -11.65 3.33 15.17
CA GLU A 28 -11.50 2.37 14.07
C GLU A 28 -10.07 2.37 13.51
N PRO A 29 -9.51 1.19 13.21
CA PRO A 29 -8.16 1.07 12.65
C PRO A 29 -8.11 1.38 11.14
N CYS A 30 -9.26 1.48 10.48
CA CYS A 30 -9.39 1.77 9.05
C CYS A 30 -10.01 3.16 8.88
N VAL A 31 -9.26 4.09 8.30
CA VAL A 31 -9.60 5.51 8.25
C VAL A 31 -9.71 6.01 6.81
N VAL A 32 -10.74 6.79 6.54
CA VAL A 32 -10.90 7.57 5.31
C VAL A 32 -10.85 9.05 5.67
N LEU A 33 -9.86 9.76 5.14
CA LEU A 33 -9.73 11.20 5.40
C LEU A 33 -10.54 12.04 4.41
N PRO A 34 -11.23 13.08 4.87
CA PRO A 34 -11.93 14.00 3.98
C PRO A 34 -10.93 14.87 3.21
N GLY A 35 -11.25 15.17 1.94
CA GLY A 35 -10.45 16.09 1.12
C GLY A 35 -10.72 17.56 1.43
N THR A 36 -11.91 17.89 1.97
CA THR A 36 -12.32 19.26 2.26
C THR A 36 -13.04 19.34 3.61
N LEU A 37 -12.86 20.47 4.29
CA LEU A 37 -13.48 20.79 5.57
C LEU A 37 -14.07 22.22 5.53
N PRO A 38 -15.19 22.50 6.20
CA PRO A 38 -15.75 23.85 6.25
C PRO A 38 -14.78 24.80 6.98
N ALA A 39 -14.49 25.98 6.41
CA ALA A 39 -13.65 26.96 7.06
C ALA A 39 -14.45 27.75 8.12
N PRO A 40 -13.84 28.16 9.26
CA PRO A 40 -14.53 28.86 10.35
C PRO A 40 -15.18 30.19 9.94
N GLU A 41 -14.58 30.88 8.98
CA GLU A 41 -15.05 32.19 8.49
C GLU A 41 -15.92 32.08 7.22
N GLY A 42 -16.31 30.87 6.84
CA GLY A 42 -17.04 30.55 5.61
C GLY A 42 -16.13 30.04 4.50
N GLY A 43 -16.71 29.31 3.55
CA GLY A 43 -15.94 28.57 2.52
C GLY A 43 -15.45 27.19 2.99
N SER A 44 -14.35 26.70 2.43
CA SER A 44 -13.80 25.39 2.76
C SER A 44 -12.28 25.34 2.68
N PHE A 45 -11.66 24.56 3.54
CA PHE A 45 -10.25 24.18 3.43
C PHE A 45 -10.11 22.90 2.62
N ALA A 46 -9.21 22.88 1.64
CA ALA A 46 -8.68 21.63 1.09
C ALA A 46 -7.59 21.09 2.04
N VAL A 47 -7.65 19.80 2.40
CA VAL A 47 -6.61 19.12 3.18
C VAL A 47 -5.49 18.77 2.21
N THR A 48 -4.44 19.60 2.18
CA THR A 48 -3.32 19.47 1.22
C THR A 48 -2.06 18.87 1.83
N GLU A 49 -1.97 18.82 3.17
CA GLU A 49 -0.79 18.33 3.84
C GLU A 49 -1.13 17.42 5.02
N LEU A 50 -0.34 16.36 5.21
CA LEU A 50 -0.18 15.69 6.50
C LEU A 50 0.99 16.33 7.24
N GLY A 51 0.79 16.66 8.49
CA GLY A 51 1.83 17.21 9.37
C GLY A 51 2.87 16.17 9.77
N ASP A 52 4.02 16.66 10.25
CA ASP A 52 5.04 15.81 10.83
C ASP A 52 4.44 15.01 12.00
N TYR A 53 4.78 13.74 12.10
CA TYR A 53 4.31 12.82 13.15
C TYR A 53 2.77 12.65 13.23
N CYS A 54 2.00 13.00 12.21
CA CYS A 54 0.54 13.01 12.22
C CYS A 54 -0.09 11.70 12.74
N PHE A 55 0.43 10.55 12.33
CA PHE A 55 0.00 9.22 12.76
C PHE A 55 1.03 8.51 13.66
N SER A 56 2.08 9.20 14.09
CA SER A 56 3.07 8.61 14.99
C SER A 56 2.52 8.45 16.40
N GLU A 57 2.85 7.35 17.05
CA GLU A 57 2.51 7.11 18.46
C GLU A 57 3.20 8.11 19.39
N LYS A 58 4.42 8.55 19.04
CA LYS A 58 5.26 9.45 19.86
C LYS A 58 5.62 10.71 19.05
N PRO A 59 4.69 11.66 18.89
CA PRO A 59 4.99 12.89 18.17
C PRO A 59 6.01 13.73 18.97
N ARG A 60 7.05 14.23 18.31
CA ARG A 60 8.07 15.09 18.95
C ARG A 60 7.59 16.52 19.17
N SER A 61 6.76 17.04 18.24
CA SER A 61 6.15 18.36 18.39
C SER A 61 4.85 18.41 17.57
N LEU A 62 3.78 18.86 18.17
CA LEU A 62 2.53 19.14 17.47
C LEU A 62 2.19 20.62 17.68
N PRO A 63 1.55 21.29 16.70
CA PRO A 63 1.00 22.64 16.89
C PRO A 63 0.08 22.67 18.11
N GLY A 64 0.16 23.76 18.90
CA GLY A 64 -0.73 23.94 20.04
C GLY A 64 -2.20 24.05 19.64
N ALA A 65 -3.09 23.75 20.57
CA ALA A 65 -4.53 23.83 20.37
C ALA A 65 -5.03 25.23 20.00
N ASP A 66 -4.28 26.27 20.39
CA ASP A 66 -4.50 27.68 20.03
C ASP A 66 -4.30 27.99 18.54
N LYS A 67 -3.55 27.12 17.85
CA LYS A 67 -3.23 27.25 16.39
C LYS A 67 -4.05 26.34 15.52
N THR A 68 -4.79 25.37 16.10
CA THR A 68 -5.53 24.35 15.37
C THR A 68 -7.02 24.51 15.49
N CYS A 69 -7.74 24.12 14.42
CA CYS A 69 -9.19 23.88 14.47
C CYS A 69 -9.43 22.39 14.73
N ARG A 70 -10.49 22.07 15.46
CA ARG A 70 -10.93 20.68 15.67
C ARG A 70 -12.26 20.44 14.97
N TYR A 71 -12.32 19.32 14.25
CA TYR A 71 -13.53 18.90 13.53
C TYR A 71 -13.94 17.50 13.97
N GLU A 72 -15.23 17.27 14.07
CA GLU A 72 -15.83 15.94 14.10
C GLU A 72 -16.33 15.58 12.70
N ILE A 73 -16.02 14.39 12.24
CA ILE A 73 -16.48 13.81 10.97
C ILE A 73 -17.46 12.71 11.29
N ALA A 74 -18.72 12.91 10.94
CA ALA A 74 -19.74 11.89 11.12
C ALA A 74 -19.56 10.72 10.13
N PRO A 75 -20.20 9.56 10.35
CA PRO A 75 -20.12 8.40 9.47
C PRO A 75 -20.55 8.67 8.03
N ASP A 76 -21.43 9.63 7.79
CA ASP A 76 -21.86 10.07 6.46
C ASP A 76 -20.87 11.01 5.77
N GLY A 77 -19.74 11.32 6.40
CA GLY A 77 -18.71 12.23 5.90
C GLY A 77 -18.98 13.71 6.22
N THR A 78 -20.07 14.04 6.90
CA THR A 78 -20.38 15.41 7.31
C THR A 78 -19.38 15.91 8.34
N ALA A 79 -18.68 17.02 8.03
CA ALA A 79 -17.71 17.64 8.90
C ALA A 79 -18.34 18.76 9.73
N ARG A 80 -18.13 18.75 11.04
CA ARG A 80 -18.59 19.78 11.99
C ARG A 80 -17.40 20.37 12.75
N LEU A 81 -17.22 21.69 12.66
CA LEU A 81 -16.25 22.41 13.47
C LEU A 81 -16.68 22.39 14.94
N THR A 82 -15.82 21.85 15.82
CA THR A 82 -16.08 21.78 17.28
C THR A 82 -15.21 22.74 18.05
N ARG A 83 -14.05 23.15 17.52
CA ARG A 83 -13.16 24.15 18.09
C ARG A 83 -12.49 24.97 16.99
N ALA A 84 -12.66 26.29 16.99
CA ALA A 84 -11.93 27.19 16.10
C ALA A 84 -10.55 27.53 16.69
N PHE A 85 -9.59 27.89 15.84
CA PHE A 85 -8.27 28.38 16.28
C PHE A 85 -8.41 29.66 17.13
N GLY A 86 -7.46 29.89 18.04
CA GLY A 86 -7.51 31.03 18.96
C GLY A 86 -8.50 30.89 20.12
N GLN A 87 -9.28 29.82 20.20
CA GLN A 87 -10.11 29.51 21.36
C GLN A 87 -9.25 28.73 22.38
N SER A 88 -9.01 29.36 23.53
CA SER A 88 -8.31 28.70 24.65
C SER A 88 -9.17 27.56 25.19
N VAL A 89 -8.66 26.34 25.14
CA VAL A 89 -9.19 25.25 25.96
C VAL A 89 -8.76 25.60 27.41
N GLY A 90 -9.71 25.76 28.32
CA GLY A 90 -9.47 26.01 29.74
C GLY A 90 -8.78 24.81 30.39
N GLY A 91 -7.54 24.58 30.09
CA GLY A 91 -6.70 23.53 30.62
C GLY A 91 -5.25 23.97 30.56
N THR A 92 -4.53 23.72 31.63
CA THR A 92 -3.10 24.00 31.78
C THR A 92 -2.34 23.41 30.57
N VAL A 93 -1.64 24.28 29.83
CA VAL A 93 -0.67 23.82 28.83
C VAL A 93 0.31 22.89 29.51
N ARG A 94 0.16 21.59 29.38
CA ARG A 94 1.18 20.66 29.84
C ARG A 94 2.38 20.85 28.91
N ARG A 95 3.46 21.42 29.45
CA ARG A 95 4.79 21.26 28.89
C ARG A 95 5.00 19.77 28.80
N TYR A 96 5.22 19.25 27.57
CA TYR A 96 5.66 17.88 27.41
C TYR A 96 7.05 17.74 28.03
N ASP A 97 7.10 17.29 29.29
CA ASP A 97 8.30 16.69 29.82
C ASP A 97 8.57 15.43 29.00
N PHE A 98 9.82 15.28 28.55
CA PHE A 98 10.27 14.17 27.69
C PHE A 98 10.24 12.84 28.49
N ASP A 99 9.07 12.37 28.81
CA ASP A 99 8.89 10.99 29.24
C ASP A 99 8.67 10.13 28.01
N PHE A 100 9.71 9.42 27.58
CA PHE A 100 9.69 8.58 26.37
C PHE A 100 8.68 7.42 26.48
N ASP A 101 8.09 7.16 27.64
CA ASP A 101 7.25 6.01 27.90
C ASP A 101 5.75 6.33 28.08
N ALA A 102 5.37 7.61 28.20
CA ALA A 102 3.96 7.98 28.32
C ALA A 102 3.31 8.20 26.94
N PRO A 103 2.18 7.55 26.62
CA PRO A 103 1.41 7.88 25.44
C PRO A 103 0.92 9.32 25.50
N ALA A 104 0.97 10.05 24.36
CA ALA A 104 0.44 11.41 24.29
C ALA A 104 -1.08 11.38 24.51
N SER A 105 -1.53 11.71 25.72
CA SER A 105 -2.96 11.82 26.03
C SER A 105 -3.49 13.18 25.56
N ASP A 106 -4.60 13.14 24.78
CA ASP A 106 -5.35 14.35 24.42
C ASP A 106 -6.04 14.91 25.66
N PRO A 107 -6.12 16.26 25.85
CA PRO A 107 -6.85 16.87 26.96
C PRO A 107 -8.34 16.49 27.04
N ASP A 108 -8.94 16.12 25.91
CA ASP A 108 -10.34 15.71 25.80
C ASP A 108 -10.51 14.18 25.91
N ASP A 109 -9.45 13.43 26.32
CA ASP A 109 -9.43 11.96 26.44
C ASP A 109 -9.71 11.21 25.11
N LEU A 110 -9.39 11.85 23.98
CA LEU A 110 -9.58 11.26 22.67
C LEU A 110 -8.48 10.23 22.34
N HIS A 111 -8.89 9.10 21.76
CA HIS A 111 -7.98 8.04 21.35
C HIS A 111 -7.30 8.39 20.00
N PRO A 112 -5.98 8.62 19.94
CA PRO A 112 -5.30 8.93 18.70
C PRO A 112 -5.24 7.70 17.78
N VAL A 113 -5.57 7.88 16.51
CA VAL A 113 -5.36 6.87 15.47
C VAL A 113 -3.90 6.90 15.04
N CYS A 114 -3.08 6.03 15.64
CA CYS A 114 -1.63 6.07 15.42
C CYS A 114 -0.95 4.74 15.76
N GLY A 115 0.32 4.64 15.42
CA GLY A 115 1.18 3.53 15.84
C GLY A 115 0.61 2.17 15.48
N ASN A 116 0.49 1.30 16.48
CA ASN A 116 -0.01 -0.07 16.28
C ASN A 116 -1.54 -0.18 16.12
N PHE A 117 -2.27 0.92 16.18
CA PHE A 117 -3.73 0.91 16.01
C PHE A 117 -4.15 1.07 14.55
N LEU A 118 -3.44 1.90 13.76
CA LEU A 118 -3.75 2.15 12.35
C LEU A 118 -3.43 0.93 11.47
N GLU A 119 -4.41 0.44 10.71
CA GLU A 119 -4.25 -0.69 9.77
C GLU A 119 -4.44 -0.30 8.30
N GLU A 120 -5.42 0.55 8.00
CA GLU A 120 -5.70 1.00 6.64
C GLU A 120 -5.98 2.50 6.62
N LEU A 121 -5.46 3.17 5.60
CA LEU A 121 -5.68 4.60 5.44
C LEU A 121 -5.96 4.96 3.99
N ILE A 122 -7.03 5.73 3.77
CA ILE A 122 -7.34 6.35 2.49
C ILE A 122 -7.09 7.84 2.63
N LEU A 123 -6.11 8.33 1.88
CA LEU A 123 -5.76 9.73 1.78
C LEU A 123 -6.60 10.44 0.72
N PRO A 124 -6.93 11.73 0.91
CA PRO A 124 -7.71 12.47 -0.06
C PRO A 124 -6.90 12.82 -1.31
N ASP A 125 -7.58 12.99 -2.43
CA ASP A 125 -6.98 13.40 -3.72
C ASP A 125 -6.37 14.81 -3.68
N THR A 126 -6.78 15.63 -2.72
CA THR A 126 -6.26 16.98 -2.51
C THR A 126 -4.85 17.00 -1.89
N LEU A 127 -4.36 15.86 -1.39
CA LEU A 127 -3.09 15.80 -0.67
C LEU A 127 -1.90 16.01 -1.60
N GLN A 128 -0.96 16.84 -1.18
CA GLN A 128 0.26 17.21 -1.92
C GLN A 128 1.54 16.95 -1.11
N VAL A 129 1.45 17.01 0.23
CA VAL A 129 2.63 16.88 1.10
C VAL A 129 2.35 15.88 2.21
N ILE A 130 3.32 15.00 2.47
CA ILE A 130 3.35 14.15 3.65
C ILE A 130 4.58 14.54 4.47
N GLY A 131 4.34 15.01 5.69
CA GLY A 131 5.38 15.49 6.59
C GLY A 131 6.34 14.42 7.08
N SER A 132 7.45 14.83 7.68
CA SER A 132 8.48 13.94 8.22
C SER A 132 7.93 13.03 9.31
N CYS A 133 8.33 11.76 9.31
CA CYS A 133 7.91 10.77 10.31
C CYS A 133 6.36 10.64 10.44
N ALA A 134 5.59 11.02 9.41
CA ALA A 134 4.13 11.07 9.50
C ALA A 134 3.52 9.74 9.96
N PHE A 135 4.09 8.60 9.54
CA PHE A 135 3.66 7.25 9.93
C PHE A 135 4.68 6.51 10.80
N TYR A 136 5.59 7.23 11.45
CA TYR A 136 6.62 6.60 12.28
C TYR A 136 6.02 5.63 13.30
N ASN A 137 6.50 4.36 13.30
CA ASN A 137 6.02 3.26 14.14
C ASN A 137 4.58 2.78 13.84
N CYS A 138 3.97 3.09 12.70
CA CYS A 138 2.69 2.49 12.30
C CYS A 138 2.89 1.02 11.87
N ARG A 139 3.23 0.15 12.82
CA ARG A 139 3.67 -1.23 12.57
C ARG A 139 2.57 -2.15 12.05
N ARG A 140 1.29 -1.75 12.14
CA ARG A 140 0.14 -2.51 11.64
C ARG A 140 -0.47 -1.92 10.38
N LEU A 141 -0.01 -0.74 9.93
CA LEU A 141 -0.44 -0.15 8.66
C LEU A 141 -0.05 -1.09 7.52
N ARG A 142 -1.05 -1.68 6.85
CA ARG A 142 -0.89 -2.67 5.77
C ARG A 142 -1.32 -2.18 4.41
N LEU A 143 -2.25 -1.21 4.37
CA LEU A 143 -2.78 -0.64 3.14
C LEU A 143 -2.82 0.89 3.23
N LEU A 144 -2.17 1.53 2.26
CA LEU A 144 -2.27 2.97 2.06
C LEU A 144 -2.86 3.25 0.68
N THR A 145 -3.98 3.95 0.63
CA THR A 145 -4.58 4.42 -0.62
C THR A 145 -4.30 5.91 -0.79
N VAL A 146 -3.82 6.28 -1.97
CA VAL A 146 -3.47 7.67 -2.33
C VAL A 146 -4.18 8.08 -3.60
N GLY A 147 -4.43 9.38 -3.75
CA GLY A 147 -4.99 9.96 -4.96
C GLY A 147 -4.02 9.96 -6.16
N ALA A 148 -4.47 10.56 -7.27
CA ALA A 148 -3.69 10.66 -8.50
C ALA A 148 -2.59 11.73 -8.46
N GLY A 149 -2.59 12.62 -7.47
CA GLY A 149 -1.66 13.76 -7.39
C GLY A 149 -0.21 13.37 -7.12
N ASN A 150 0.70 14.25 -7.52
CA ASN A 150 2.10 14.16 -7.11
C ASN A 150 2.22 14.45 -5.61
N LEU A 151 3.13 13.73 -4.95
CA LEU A 151 3.39 13.88 -3.53
C LEU A 151 4.82 14.36 -3.29
N THR A 152 4.95 15.31 -2.35
CA THR A 152 6.21 15.66 -1.72
C THR A 152 6.29 14.96 -0.37
N MET A 153 7.42 14.31 -0.09
CA MET A 153 7.61 13.52 1.12
C MET A 153 8.66 14.17 2.02
N GLY A 154 8.39 14.17 3.31
CA GLY A 154 9.41 14.44 4.33
C GLY A 154 10.39 13.27 4.50
N SER A 155 11.27 13.36 5.50
CA SER A 155 12.18 12.27 5.86
C SER A 155 11.49 11.22 6.73
N ASP A 156 11.94 9.96 6.60
CA ASP A 156 11.58 8.85 7.49
C ASP A 156 10.06 8.60 7.63
N VAL A 157 9.30 8.92 6.57
CA VAL A 157 7.84 8.92 6.60
C VAL A 157 7.28 7.58 7.06
N PHE A 158 7.83 6.47 6.56
CA PHE A 158 7.38 5.10 6.86
C PHE A 158 8.33 4.32 7.76
N LEU A 159 9.19 5.00 8.53
CA LEU A 159 10.13 4.32 9.42
C LEU A 159 9.39 3.40 10.41
N ASN A 160 9.77 2.11 10.44
CA ASN A 160 9.15 1.04 11.21
C ASN A 160 7.70 0.68 10.83
N CYS A 161 7.27 0.93 9.59
CA CYS A 161 5.98 0.48 9.06
C CYS A 161 6.11 -0.93 8.44
N PHE A 162 6.54 -1.92 9.22
CA PHE A 162 6.91 -3.27 8.72
C PHE A 162 5.75 -4.09 8.12
N ALA A 163 4.50 -3.71 8.38
CA ALA A 163 3.33 -4.38 7.82
C ALA A 163 2.85 -3.75 6.50
N LEU A 164 3.45 -2.62 6.06
CA LEU A 164 2.98 -1.92 4.86
C LEU A 164 3.29 -2.75 3.61
N GLU A 165 2.28 -3.44 3.15
CA GLU A 165 2.37 -4.38 2.04
C GLU A 165 1.80 -3.82 0.74
N THR A 166 0.81 -2.94 0.82
CA THR A 166 0.09 -2.48 -0.37
C THR A 166 -0.08 -0.96 -0.41
N LEU A 167 0.35 -0.37 -1.53
CA LEU A 167 0.04 0.98 -1.94
C LEU A 167 -1.01 0.93 -3.04
N ARG A 168 -2.15 1.57 -2.86
CA ARG A 168 -3.17 1.70 -3.89
C ARG A 168 -3.18 3.12 -4.41
N VAL A 169 -2.93 3.29 -5.71
CA VAL A 169 -2.92 4.60 -6.38
C VAL A 169 -4.21 4.73 -7.18
N GLN A 170 -5.02 5.75 -6.90
CA GLN A 170 -6.29 6.01 -7.58
C GLN A 170 -6.07 6.73 -8.92
N ALA A 171 -5.28 6.11 -9.79
CA ALA A 171 -4.90 6.61 -11.10
C ALA A 171 -4.60 5.45 -12.06
N GLY A 172 -4.51 5.75 -13.34
CA GLY A 172 -3.97 4.82 -14.34
C GLY A 172 -2.44 4.80 -14.33
N PRO A 173 -1.80 3.70 -14.75
CA PRO A 173 -0.34 3.55 -14.70
C PRO A 173 0.41 4.45 -15.70
N ALA A 174 -0.29 5.11 -16.63
CA ALA A 174 0.28 6.10 -17.56
C ALA A 174 0.37 7.51 -16.96
N GLU A 175 -0.29 7.76 -15.84
CA GLU A 175 -0.39 9.07 -15.23
C GLU A 175 0.84 9.38 -14.37
N ALA A 176 1.20 10.65 -14.25
CA ALA A 176 2.17 11.10 -13.26
C ALA A 176 1.51 11.08 -11.88
N THR A 177 2.11 10.39 -10.93
CA THR A 177 1.54 10.20 -9.59
C THR A 177 2.60 10.34 -8.49
N GLY A 178 2.17 10.35 -7.22
CA GLY A 178 3.07 10.33 -6.07
C GLY A 178 3.77 8.98 -5.82
N LEU A 179 3.57 7.96 -6.67
CA LEU A 179 4.11 6.62 -6.43
C LEU A 179 5.63 6.60 -6.34
N PHE A 180 6.34 7.36 -7.18
CA PHE A 180 7.80 7.47 -7.12
C PHE A 180 8.28 7.90 -5.72
N ALA A 181 7.69 8.96 -5.19
CA ALA A 181 8.03 9.46 -3.86
C ALA A 181 7.71 8.43 -2.76
N LEU A 182 6.57 7.73 -2.86
CA LEU A 182 6.15 6.69 -1.90
C LEU A 182 7.13 5.52 -1.87
N VAL A 183 7.40 4.89 -3.03
CA VAL A 183 8.25 3.69 -3.05
C VAL A 183 9.69 3.96 -2.67
N ASN A 184 10.22 5.17 -2.92
CA ASN A 184 11.56 5.57 -2.49
C ASN A 184 11.66 5.90 -0.98
N ASN A 185 10.54 6.04 -0.27
CA ASN A 185 10.49 6.15 1.18
C ASN A 185 10.28 4.81 1.90
N ILE A 186 10.20 3.68 1.15
CA ILE A 186 9.95 2.34 1.68
C ILE A 186 11.08 1.43 1.23
N THR A 187 11.86 0.88 2.15
CA THR A 187 12.94 -0.08 1.85
C THR A 187 12.45 -1.52 1.82
N GLU A 188 11.38 -1.81 2.56
CA GLU A 188 10.74 -3.13 2.60
C GLU A 188 10.05 -3.48 1.28
N ALA A 189 9.75 -4.78 1.11
CA ALA A 189 9.00 -5.23 -0.07
C ALA A 189 7.56 -4.69 -0.03
N VAL A 190 7.14 -4.02 -1.11
CA VAL A 190 5.81 -3.41 -1.20
C VAL A 190 5.19 -3.63 -2.57
N ARG A 191 3.87 -3.81 -2.60
CA ARG A 191 3.07 -3.91 -3.82
C ARG A 191 2.39 -2.58 -4.10
N ALA A 192 2.48 -2.09 -5.34
CA ALA A 192 1.69 -0.96 -5.83
C ALA A 192 0.62 -1.42 -6.81
N GLU A 193 -0.60 -0.93 -6.64
CA GLU A 193 -1.74 -1.20 -7.51
C GLU A 193 -2.26 0.10 -8.11
N PHE A 194 -2.47 0.15 -9.43
CA PHE A 194 -3.09 1.28 -10.10
C PHE A 194 -4.58 1.02 -10.32
N TRP A 195 -5.40 1.85 -9.69
CA TRP A 195 -6.87 1.77 -9.73
C TRP A 195 -7.46 3.02 -10.38
N PRO A 196 -7.63 3.06 -11.72
CA PRO A 196 -8.33 4.17 -12.36
C PRO A 196 -9.74 4.34 -11.80
N ALA A 197 -10.26 5.56 -11.83
CA ALA A 197 -11.60 5.86 -11.35
C ALA A 197 -12.65 4.94 -11.98
N GLY A 198 -13.49 4.33 -11.13
CA GLY A 198 -14.55 3.40 -11.55
C GLY A 198 -14.08 2.00 -11.98
N ALA A 199 -12.80 1.67 -11.89
CA ALA A 199 -12.30 0.35 -12.22
C ALA A 199 -12.75 -0.70 -11.17
N ALA A 200 -13.17 -1.88 -11.65
CA ALA A 200 -13.52 -3.02 -10.79
C ALA A 200 -12.29 -3.85 -10.37
N ALA A 201 -11.14 -3.62 -11.01
CA ALA A 201 -9.86 -4.30 -10.73
C ALA A 201 -8.70 -3.36 -11.05
N PRO A 202 -7.50 -3.58 -10.50
CA PRO A 202 -6.34 -2.79 -10.85
C PRO A 202 -5.97 -2.97 -12.32
N GLN A 203 -5.53 -1.88 -12.96
CA GLN A 203 -5.03 -1.90 -14.33
C GLN A 203 -3.59 -2.44 -14.40
N ALA A 204 -2.81 -2.20 -13.36
CA ALA A 204 -1.47 -2.76 -13.18
C ALA A 204 -1.20 -3.04 -11.70
N ALA A 205 -0.41 -4.07 -11.43
CA ALA A 205 0.10 -4.38 -10.09
C ALA A 205 1.59 -4.70 -10.18
N LEU A 206 2.37 -3.96 -9.41
CA LEU A 206 3.83 -4.01 -9.40
C LEU A 206 4.31 -4.40 -8.01
N TRP A 207 5.33 -5.24 -7.93
CA TRP A 207 6.04 -5.49 -6.69
C TRP A 207 7.40 -4.83 -6.73
N TYR A 208 7.73 -4.13 -5.65
CA TYR A 208 9.04 -3.57 -5.39
C TYR A 208 9.70 -4.44 -4.32
N PRO A 209 10.71 -5.26 -4.67
CA PRO A 209 11.45 -6.05 -3.69
C PRO A 209 12.09 -5.17 -2.63
N ALA A 210 12.41 -5.74 -1.46
CA ALA A 210 13.18 -5.04 -0.45
C ALA A 210 14.60 -4.77 -0.97
N TYR A 211 15.25 -3.75 -0.40
CA TYR A 211 16.67 -3.50 -0.61
C TYR A 211 17.29 -2.97 0.67
N TRP A 212 18.59 -3.10 0.78
CA TRP A 212 19.38 -2.49 1.85
C TRP A 212 20.39 -1.54 1.28
N GLU A 213 20.57 -0.43 1.95
CA GLU A 213 21.61 0.53 1.66
C GLU A 213 22.65 0.46 2.77
N ASP A 214 23.90 0.17 2.40
CA ASP A 214 25.05 0.22 3.28
C ASP A 214 25.87 1.45 2.95
N ILE A 215 26.14 2.27 3.96
CA ILE A 215 26.97 3.46 3.85
C ILE A 215 28.25 3.21 4.65
N GLU A 216 29.35 3.10 3.96
CA GLU A 216 30.67 2.95 4.57
C GLU A 216 31.48 4.21 4.40
N GLU A 217 32.04 4.76 5.50
CA GLU A 217 33.00 5.83 5.45
C GLU A 217 34.41 5.25 5.39
N THR A 218 35.11 5.48 4.29
CA THR A 218 36.52 5.07 4.16
C THR A 218 37.46 5.94 5.01
N PRO A 219 38.66 5.47 5.33
CA PRO A 219 39.65 6.27 6.06
C PRO A 219 40.02 7.63 5.36
N ALA A 220 39.72 7.75 4.07
CA ALA A 220 39.88 9.00 3.31
C ALA A 220 38.64 9.90 3.35
N HIS A 221 37.68 9.64 4.24
CA HIS A 221 36.40 10.35 4.35
C HIS A 221 35.54 10.31 3.07
N ILE A 222 35.68 9.26 2.28
CA ILE A 222 34.84 9.02 1.13
C ILE A 222 33.68 8.12 1.58
N LEU A 223 32.43 8.56 1.37
CA LEU A 223 31.25 7.74 1.60
C LEU A 223 31.05 6.82 0.41
N LEU A 224 31.03 5.54 0.69
CA LEU A 224 30.65 4.50 -0.28
C LEU A 224 29.21 4.09 0.01
N HIS A 225 28.35 4.23 -1.00
CA HIS A 225 26.97 3.76 -0.96
C HIS A 225 26.88 2.47 -1.77
N THR A 226 26.47 1.39 -1.13
CA THR A 226 26.21 0.11 -1.77
C THR A 226 24.79 -0.34 -1.52
N PHE A 227 24.16 -0.89 -2.55
CA PHE A 227 22.79 -1.39 -2.47
C PHE A 227 22.81 -2.91 -2.62
N SER A 228 22.12 -3.61 -1.72
CA SER A 228 21.93 -5.06 -1.78
C SER A 228 20.49 -5.37 -2.18
N GLY A 229 20.31 -6.27 -3.17
CA GLY A 229 19.02 -6.57 -3.79
C GLY A 229 18.69 -5.66 -4.97
N GLN A 230 17.76 -6.10 -5.83
CA GLN A 230 17.33 -5.34 -7.01
C GLN A 230 16.27 -4.28 -6.69
N GLY A 231 15.75 -4.27 -5.47
CA GLY A 231 14.64 -3.41 -5.07
C GLY A 231 14.88 -1.92 -5.28
N TYR A 232 16.13 -1.45 -5.12
CA TYR A 232 16.51 -0.08 -5.43
C TYR A 232 16.27 0.25 -6.91
N HIS A 233 16.73 -0.63 -7.83
CA HIS A 233 16.61 -0.41 -9.27
C HIS A 233 15.17 -0.36 -9.74
N TYR A 234 14.31 -1.25 -9.22
CA TYR A 234 12.87 -1.23 -9.52
C TYR A 234 12.21 0.10 -9.14
N ARG A 235 12.67 0.75 -8.06
CA ARG A 235 12.14 2.04 -7.58
C ARG A 235 12.57 3.23 -8.42
N GLN A 236 13.57 3.06 -9.30
CA GLN A 236 14.06 4.11 -10.20
C GLN A 236 13.36 4.11 -11.57
N CYS A 237 12.46 3.17 -11.84
CA CYS A 237 11.75 3.05 -13.13
C CYS A 237 10.65 4.10 -13.30
N PHE A 238 11.02 5.38 -13.19
CA PHE A 238 10.12 6.51 -13.36
C PHE A 238 10.81 7.66 -14.12
N LEU A 239 10.01 8.40 -14.89
CA LEU A 239 10.42 9.67 -15.51
C LEU A 239 9.29 10.69 -15.30
N ASP A 240 9.61 11.85 -14.74
CA ASP A 240 8.63 12.89 -14.41
C ASP A 240 7.41 12.35 -13.64
N ASN A 241 7.67 11.48 -12.65
CA ASN A 241 6.68 10.78 -11.83
C ASN A 241 5.74 9.81 -12.61
N LYS A 242 6.09 9.48 -13.85
CA LYS A 242 5.39 8.46 -14.65
C LYS A 242 6.15 7.14 -14.60
N PHE A 243 5.43 6.07 -14.38
CA PHE A 243 5.99 4.73 -14.39
C PHE A 243 6.46 4.29 -15.78
N LEU A 244 7.65 3.69 -15.87
CA LEU A 244 8.30 3.19 -17.09
C LEU A 244 8.30 1.66 -17.10
N PRO A 245 7.30 0.99 -17.68
CA PRO A 245 7.16 -0.47 -17.63
C PRO A 245 8.31 -1.20 -18.34
N ALA A 246 8.84 -0.65 -19.44
CA ALA A 246 9.93 -1.28 -20.17
C ALA A 246 11.23 -1.32 -19.36
N GLU A 247 11.54 -0.26 -18.58
CA GLU A 247 12.70 -0.24 -17.70
C GLU A 247 12.51 -1.20 -16.51
N TYR A 248 11.32 -1.21 -15.92
CA TYR A 248 10.98 -2.12 -14.85
C TYR A 248 11.13 -3.59 -15.29
N ASP A 249 10.58 -3.96 -16.43
CA ASP A 249 10.64 -5.32 -16.96
C ASP A 249 12.07 -5.73 -17.40
N ALA A 250 12.93 -4.75 -17.76
CA ALA A 250 14.32 -5.00 -18.16
C ALA A 250 15.27 -5.33 -16.99
N ILE A 251 14.88 -5.07 -15.74
CA ILE A 251 15.67 -5.41 -14.56
C ILE A 251 15.64 -6.92 -14.31
N PHE A 252 14.50 -7.57 -14.51
CA PHE A 252 14.29 -8.97 -14.14
C PHE A 252 15.34 -9.93 -14.73
N PRO A 253 15.70 -9.88 -16.04
CA PRO A 253 16.70 -10.78 -16.61
C PRO A 253 18.14 -10.51 -16.13
N GLN A 254 18.41 -9.38 -15.45
CA GLN A 254 19.78 -9.01 -15.01
C GLN A 254 20.25 -9.78 -13.77
N GLY A 255 19.35 -10.51 -13.11
CA GLY A 255 19.64 -11.30 -11.92
C GLY A 255 18.77 -10.87 -10.73
N HIS A 256 18.50 -11.81 -9.86
CA HIS A 256 17.65 -11.63 -8.68
C HIS A 256 18.05 -12.62 -7.55
N ASP A 257 19.28 -13.09 -7.59
CA ASP A 257 19.76 -14.14 -6.65
C ASP A 257 19.80 -13.65 -5.20
N ALA A 258 19.95 -12.33 -4.99
CA ALA A 258 19.92 -11.70 -3.67
C ALA A 258 18.52 -11.35 -3.18
N ASP A 259 17.49 -11.49 -4.03
CA ASP A 259 16.12 -11.10 -3.72
C ASP A 259 15.32 -12.29 -3.12
N ASP A 260 14.28 -11.97 -2.35
CA ASP A 260 13.34 -12.99 -1.88
C ASP A 260 12.57 -13.62 -3.06
N ALA A 261 12.82 -14.92 -3.27
CA ALA A 261 12.19 -15.64 -4.39
C ALA A 261 10.65 -15.68 -4.31
N ALA A 262 10.05 -15.56 -3.12
CA ALA A 262 8.59 -15.46 -3.01
C ALA A 262 8.08 -14.09 -3.48
N ILE A 263 8.78 -13.01 -3.15
CA ILE A 263 8.46 -11.66 -3.67
C ILE A 263 8.67 -11.60 -5.18
N MET A 264 9.78 -12.17 -5.69
CA MET A 264 10.02 -12.21 -7.13
C MET A 264 8.96 -13.02 -7.88
N ALA A 265 8.48 -14.13 -7.30
CA ALA A 265 7.36 -14.89 -7.88
C ALA A 265 6.05 -14.09 -7.87
N MET A 266 5.78 -13.32 -6.81
CA MET A 266 4.63 -12.41 -6.75
C MET A 266 4.75 -11.26 -7.75
N LEU A 267 5.96 -10.74 -8.01
CA LEU A 267 6.23 -9.76 -9.07
C LEU A 267 5.85 -10.34 -10.43
N CYS A 268 6.36 -11.54 -10.76
CA CYS A 268 6.02 -12.22 -12.01
C CYS A 268 4.51 -12.44 -12.15
N PHE A 269 3.87 -12.93 -11.08
CA PHE A 269 2.43 -13.14 -11.06
C PHE A 269 1.65 -11.84 -11.28
N GLY A 270 2.01 -10.76 -10.60
CA GLY A 270 1.36 -9.44 -10.74
C GLY A 270 1.47 -8.90 -12.17
N ARG A 271 2.67 -8.96 -12.77
CA ARG A 271 2.89 -8.51 -14.14
C ARG A 271 2.14 -9.34 -15.18
N LEU A 272 2.08 -10.65 -14.99
CA LEU A 272 1.32 -11.54 -15.89
C LEU A 272 -0.20 -11.41 -15.73
N ARG A 273 -0.68 -11.19 -14.50
CA ARG A 273 -2.11 -11.00 -14.23
C ARG A 273 -2.64 -9.68 -14.78
N TYR A 274 -1.83 -8.61 -14.72
CA TYR A 274 -2.17 -7.26 -15.14
C TYR A 274 -1.13 -6.75 -16.15
N PRO A 275 -1.18 -7.24 -17.40
CA PRO A 275 -0.09 -7.11 -18.39
C PRO A 275 -0.07 -5.75 -19.10
N TRP A 276 -0.26 -4.65 -18.34
CA TRP A 276 -0.21 -3.31 -18.92
C TRP A 276 1.17 -3.05 -19.55
N GLN A 277 1.19 -2.81 -20.86
CA GLN A 277 2.40 -2.63 -21.68
C GLN A 277 3.48 -3.71 -21.47
N LEU A 278 3.08 -4.93 -21.15
CA LEU A 278 3.99 -6.06 -21.00
C LEU A 278 4.33 -6.65 -22.37
N THR A 279 5.62 -6.74 -22.70
CA THR A 279 6.08 -7.37 -23.95
C THR A 279 6.08 -8.89 -23.82
N GLU A 280 5.97 -9.60 -24.97
CA GLU A 280 6.04 -11.08 -24.98
C GLU A 280 7.39 -11.61 -24.48
N ALA A 281 8.49 -10.90 -24.75
CA ALA A 281 9.81 -11.28 -24.26
C ALA A 281 9.87 -11.24 -22.72
N ALA A 282 9.42 -10.15 -22.09
CA ALA A 282 9.35 -10.02 -20.64
C ALA A 282 8.36 -11.02 -20.04
N ALA A 283 7.20 -11.20 -20.68
CA ALA A 283 6.21 -12.21 -20.26
C ALA A 283 6.79 -13.63 -20.27
N GLY A 284 7.65 -13.94 -21.25
CA GLY A 284 8.35 -15.23 -21.33
C GLY A 284 9.25 -15.47 -20.12
N HIS A 285 10.06 -14.48 -19.70
CA HIS A 285 10.90 -14.55 -18.52
C HIS A 285 10.07 -14.75 -17.24
N TYR A 286 9.00 -13.96 -17.09
CA TYR A 286 8.11 -14.05 -15.95
C TYR A 286 7.40 -15.40 -15.85
N ARG A 287 6.89 -15.95 -16.97
CA ARG A 287 6.26 -17.29 -17.00
C ARG A 287 7.24 -18.38 -16.60
N ALA A 288 8.48 -18.34 -17.08
CA ALA A 288 9.49 -19.33 -16.77
C ALA A 288 9.82 -19.35 -15.28
N PHE A 289 10.04 -18.18 -14.67
CA PHE A 289 10.33 -18.06 -13.24
C PHE A 289 9.12 -18.44 -12.39
N LEU A 290 7.93 -17.98 -12.75
CA LEU A 290 6.69 -18.29 -12.04
C LEU A 290 6.40 -19.80 -12.07
N ALA A 291 6.60 -20.46 -13.18
CA ALA A 291 6.40 -21.92 -13.31
C ALA A 291 7.28 -22.70 -12.32
N ALA A 292 8.52 -22.24 -12.10
CA ALA A 292 9.46 -22.87 -11.14
C ALA A 292 9.15 -22.51 -9.66
N ASN A 293 8.30 -21.50 -9.39
CA ASN A 293 8.04 -20.96 -8.05
C ASN A 293 6.54 -20.82 -7.71
N THR A 294 5.68 -21.60 -8.37
CA THR A 294 4.22 -21.53 -8.17
C THR A 294 3.80 -21.87 -6.74
N ASP A 295 4.51 -22.76 -6.06
CA ASP A 295 4.30 -23.14 -4.67
C ASP A 295 4.41 -21.94 -3.70
N ARG A 296 5.37 -21.03 -3.95
CA ARG A 296 5.58 -19.83 -3.15
C ARG A 296 4.42 -18.84 -3.28
N VAL A 297 3.97 -18.61 -4.52
CA VAL A 297 2.80 -17.76 -4.79
C VAL A 297 1.55 -18.38 -4.18
N PHE A 298 1.35 -19.68 -4.39
CA PHE A 298 0.19 -20.38 -3.90
C PHE A 298 0.11 -20.37 -2.37
N ALA A 299 1.23 -20.61 -1.68
CA ALA A 299 1.30 -20.55 -0.21
C ALA A 299 0.92 -19.14 0.31
N ARG A 300 1.39 -18.06 -0.36
CA ARG A 300 1.04 -16.68 0.02
C ARG A 300 -0.44 -16.39 -0.20
N LEU A 301 -1.00 -16.80 -1.34
CA LEU A 301 -2.42 -16.61 -1.67
C LEU A 301 -3.33 -17.40 -0.72
N LEU A 302 -2.95 -18.61 -0.32
CA LEU A 302 -3.66 -19.40 0.70
C LEU A 302 -3.67 -18.70 2.05
N LYS A 303 -2.53 -18.18 2.49
CA LYS A 303 -2.42 -17.42 3.75
C LYS A 303 -3.31 -16.18 3.73
N ALA A 304 -3.39 -15.50 2.59
CA ALA A 304 -4.25 -14.33 2.40
C ALA A 304 -5.73 -14.68 2.16
N GLN A 305 -6.08 -15.96 2.00
CA GLN A 305 -7.40 -16.44 1.61
C GLN A 305 -7.92 -15.82 0.30
N ASP A 306 -7.01 -15.43 -0.60
CA ASP A 306 -7.31 -14.74 -1.85
C ASP A 306 -7.69 -15.73 -2.96
N THR A 307 -8.94 -16.16 -2.95
CA THR A 307 -9.51 -17.10 -3.93
C THR A 307 -9.48 -16.57 -5.36
N ASP A 308 -9.64 -15.27 -5.55
CA ASP A 308 -9.66 -14.65 -6.90
C ASP A 308 -8.25 -14.63 -7.51
N SER A 309 -7.22 -14.37 -6.71
CA SER A 309 -5.83 -14.50 -7.16
C SER A 309 -5.45 -15.95 -7.43
N ILE A 310 -5.95 -16.91 -6.65
CA ILE A 310 -5.75 -18.36 -6.95
C ILE A 310 -6.36 -18.69 -8.31
N ARG A 311 -7.58 -18.25 -8.60
CA ARG A 311 -8.24 -18.44 -9.90
C ARG A 311 -7.43 -17.83 -11.05
N ALA A 312 -6.91 -16.62 -10.84
CA ALA A 312 -6.07 -15.93 -11.82
C ALA A 312 -4.75 -16.66 -12.07
N LEU A 313 -4.10 -17.20 -11.02
CA LEU A 313 -2.86 -17.98 -11.15
C LEU A 313 -3.10 -19.26 -11.97
N LEU A 314 -4.21 -19.96 -11.72
CA LEU A 314 -4.58 -21.15 -12.48
C LEU A 314 -4.88 -20.83 -13.96
N ALA A 315 -5.44 -19.66 -14.25
CA ALA A 315 -5.74 -19.20 -15.60
C ALA A 315 -4.47 -18.87 -16.43
N LEU A 316 -3.32 -18.62 -15.79
CA LEU A 316 -2.04 -18.37 -16.49
C LEU A 316 -1.44 -19.63 -17.11
N ASP A 317 -1.98 -20.80 -16.82
CA ASP A 317 -1.57 -22.11 -17.34
C ASP A 317 -0.08 -22.46 -17.11
N VAL A 318 0.51 -21.94 -16.02
CA VAL A 318 1.93 -22.15 -15.67
C VAL A 318 2.17 -23.39 -14.80
N LEU A 319 1.13 -24.03 -14.25
CA LEU A 319 1.25 -25.22 -13.41
C LEU A 319 1.40 -26.47 -14.28
N ASP A 320 2.46 -27.22 -14.05
CA ASP A 320 2.59 -28.60 -14.54
C ASP A 320 1.94 -29.59 -13.56
N LYS A 321 2.01 -30.88 -13.85
CA LYS A 321 1.39 -31.93 -13.03
C LYS A 321 1.99 -32.01 -11.62
N ALA A 322 3.29 -31.75 -11.47
CA ALA A 322 3.97 -31.76 -10.18
C ALA A 322 3.55 -30.52 -9.34
N ALA A 323 3.45 -29.36 -9.97
CA ALA A 323 2.98 -28.13 -9.34
C ALA A 323 1.52 -28.25 -8.88
N PHE A 324 0.62 -28.90 -9.64
CA PHE A 324 -0.74 -29.20 -9.18
C PHE A 324 -0.75 -30.07 -7.92
N ALA A 325 0.07 -31.12 -7.87
CA ALA A 325 0.17 -31.98 -6.70
C ALA A 325 0.71 -31.23 -5.47
N SER A 326 1.74 -30.40 -5.65
CA SER A 326 2.27 -29.53 -4.59
C SER A 326 1.23 -28.55 -4.07
N ALA A 327 0.54 -27.84 -4.97
CA ALA A 327 -0.51 -26.89 -4.62
C ALA A 327 -1.67 -27.56 -3.88
N ALA A 328 -2.09 -28.77 -4.29
CA ALA A 328 -3.13 -29.55 -3.61
C ALA A 328 -2.71 -29.93 -2.18
N ALA A 329 -1.44 -30.32 -1.97
CA ALA A 329 -0.91 -30.61 -0.64
C ALA A 329 -0.90 -29.34 0.26
N LEU A 330 -0.54 -28.17 -0.30
CA LEU A 330 -0.58 -26.89 0.42
C LEU A 330 -2.02 -26.51 0.78
N ALA A 331 -2.99 -26.66 -0.14
CA ALA A 331 -4.40 -26.37 0.11
C ALA A 331 -4.99 -27.28 1.21
N ALA A 332 -4.63 -28.58 1.20
CA ALA A 332 -5.04 -29.52 2.22
C ALA A 332 -4.43 -29.17 3.60
N LYS A 333 -3.14 -28.80 3.66
CA LYS A 333 -2.49 -28.36 4.89
C LYS A 333 -3.10 -27.08 5.46
N ALA A 334 -3.56 -26.18 4.59
CA ALA A 334 -4.21 -24.93 4.96
C ALA A 334 -5.72 -25.10 5.24
N GLU A 335 -6.26 -26.32 5.14
CA GLU A 335 -7.70 -26.64 5.29
C GLU A 335 -8.60 -25.76 4.40
N ASN A 336 -8.08 -25.33 3.23
CA ASN A 336 -8.80 -24.46 2.31
C ASN A 336 -9.54 -25.26 1.23
N ALA A 337 -10.79 -25.64 1.52
CA ALA A 337 -11.63 -26.43 0.62
C ALA A 337 -11.94 -25.72 -0.70
N ALA A 338 -12.05 -24.39 -0.70
CA ALA A 338 -12.32 -23.60 -1.91
C ALA A 338 -11.13 -23.66 -2.88
N ALA A 339 -9.90 -23.49 -2.37
CA ALA A 339 -8.68 -23.62 -3.17
C ALA A 339 -8.50 -25.05 -3.71
N ALA A 340 -8.78 -26.07 -2.88
CA ALA A 340 -8.70 -27.47 -3.30
C ALA A 340 -9.70 -27.79 -4.44
N ALA A 341 -10.92 -27.28 -4.37
CA ALA A 341 -11.92 -27.44 -5.41
C ALA A 341 -11.50 -26.76 -6.73
N LEU A 342 -10.95 -25.54 -6.66
CA LEU A 342 -10.43 -24.81 -7.83
C LEU A 342 -9.28 -25.56 -8.49
N LEU A 343 -8.34 -26.12 -7.71
CA LEU A 343 -7.24 -26.91 -8.22
C LEU A 343 -7.71 -28.16 -8.93
N ALA A 344 -8.62 -28.93 -8.31
CA ALA A 344 -9.15 -30.16 -8.89
C ALA A 344 -9.88 -29.88 -10.21
N ASP A 345 -10.67 -28.81 -10.28
CA ASP A 345 -11.35 -28.39 -11.53
C ASP A 345 -10.35 -27.98 -12.63
N ALA A 346 -9.34 -27.19 -12.28
CA ALA A 346 -8.33 -26.74 -13.22
C ALA A 346 -7.46 -27.91 -13.73
N GLU A 347 -7.02 -28.82 -12.84
CA GLU A 347 -6.26 -30.00 -13.22
C GLU A 347 -7.07 -30.93 -14.12
N HIS A 348 -8.35 -31.15 -13.77
CA HIS A 348 -9.25 -31.95 -14.61
C HIS A 348 -9.43 -31.33 -16.00
N LYS A 349 -9.66 -30.04 -16.09
CA LYS A 349 -9.77 -29.32 -17.39
C LYS A 349 -8.52 -29.46 -18.25
N LYS A 350 -7.33 -29.38 -17.63
CA LYS A 350 -6.05 -29.45 -18.31
C LYS A 350 -5.68 -30.87 -18.76
N TYR A 351 -5.96 -31.88 -17.94
CA TYR A 351 -5.47 -33.26 -18.15
C TYR A 351 -6.57 -34.32 -18.37
N ALA A 352 -7.85 -33.93 -18.36
CA ALA A 352 -8.90 -34.88 -18.67
C ALA A 352 -8.75 -35.40 -20.12
N PRO A 353 -8.89 -36.71 -20.34
CA PRO A 353 -8.90 -37.23 -21.70
C PRO A 353 -10.04 -36.59 -22.45
N GLN A 354 -9.72 -35.95 -23.59
CA GLN A 354 -10.77 -35.48 -24.49
C GLN A 354 -11.60 -36.68 -24.92
N SER A 355 -12.82 -36.79 -24.41
CA SER A 355 -13.74 -37.81 -24.87
C SER A 355 -13.97 -37.57 -26.39
N LYS A 356 -13.45 -38.46 -27.21
CA LYS A 356 -13.85 -38.53 -28.62
C LYS A 356 -15.37 -38.68 -28.61
N LYS A 357 -16.12 -37.65 -28.97
CA LYS A 357 -17.52 -37.83 -29.36
C LYS A 357 -17.55 -38.87 -30.47
N GLN A 358 -17.80 -40.14 -30.13
CA GLN A 358 -18.18 -41.15 -31.10
C GLN A 358 -19.53 -40.66 -31.66
N ARG A 359 -19.48 -40.14 -32.88
CA ARG A 359 -20.67 -40.00 -33.71
C ARG A 359 -21.18 -41.41 -33.95
N TYR A 360 -22.19 -41.81 -33.26
CA TYR A 360 -23.00 -42.96 -33.65
C TYR A 360 -23.83 -42.52 -34.86
N ASP A 361 -23.30 -42.77 -36.07
CA ASP A 361 -24.12 -42.72 -37.27
C ASP A 361 -25.02 -43.99 -37.22
N PHE A 362 -26.26 -43.82 -36.84
CA PHE A 362 -27.29 -44.82 -37.04
C PHE A 362 -27.71 -44.76 -38.53
N TYR A 363 -27.24 -45.68 -39.33
CA TYR A 363 -27.85 -45.96 -40.63
C TYR A 363 -29.14 -46.74 -40.33
N PHE A 364 -30.29 -46.19 -40.73
CA PHE A 364 -31.55 -46.88 -40.98
C PHE A 364 -31.72 -47.05 -42.47
#